data_fc992ef990ceac0ea6751bce9bc8c604
#
_entry.id   fc992ef990ceac0ea6751bce9bc8c604
#
_cell.length_a   1.000
_cell.length_b   1.000
_cell.length_c   1.000
_cell.angle_alpha   90.00
_cell.angle_beta   90.00
_cell.angle_gamma   90.00
#
_symmetry.space_group_name_H-M   'P 1'
#
loop_
_entity.id
_entity.type
_entity.pdbx_description
1 polymer ?
#
loop_
_entity_poly.entity_id
_entity_poly.type
_entity_poly.pdbx_seq_one_letter_code
_entity_poly.pdbx_strand_id
1 'polypeptide(L)'
;MSRKYCSIGMGDWVEVGNTGAPDGTPIVNGDVYPCCPGWLLDKDGSDGYVFGNLFKESWEDVWNGKRAKRFRESILSGDFTYCNDAVCPHLQNVHSNPNVGSDDSAPAVRKIEDIELLYKERGEHHRNIIENNLVTMKHAPMVVKLDYDKSCNLSCPSCRVDLQTANREELVLAQKIQNYLIESVIKRGAKKLYVTGTGDPFGSKTLRSFLLDFKKENFPSVEGIRLHTNGILWTKELWSKMEGLHGVVNDAEVSIDAGTKETYEKIRRGGDWDILMENLLFIPTQVNWFGLSMVVQKTNYQEIPHLIKLRQKLIDSTGNKNIYLYFSKITDWKTYSKETYEELAVWKSNHTEHKDFLKILNENINKNDWQDRFIGTNMTELLT
;
A
#
# COMPACT_ATOMS: atom_id res chain seq x y z
N MET A 1 7.65 17.29 25.04
CA MET A 1 6.77 16.60 24.05
C MET A 1 6.59 15.17 24.54
N SER A 2 5.37 14.61 24.46
CA SER A 2 5.12 13.21 24.82
C SER A 2 5.90 12.28 23.87
N ARG A 3 6.60 11.29 24.43
CA ARG A 3 7.35 10.30 23.66
C ARG A 3 6.39 9.44 22.85
N LYS A 4 6.71 9.20 21.58
CA LYS A 4 5.92 8.37 20.66
C LYS A 4 6.61 7.03 20.42
N TYR A 5 5.85 6.03 20.01
CA TYR A 5 6.31 4.70 19.60
C TYR A 5 5.57 4.26 18.32
N CYS A 6 6.27 3.60 17.41
CA CYS A 6 5.73 3.10 16.16
C CYS A 6 5.84 1.57 16.06
N SER A 7 4.72 0.86 16.04
CA SER A 7 4.70 -0.61 15.96
C SER A 7 5.18 -1.13 14.60
N ILE A 8 4.82 -0.45 13.51
CA ILE A 8 5.23 -0.82 12.14
C ILE A 8 6.75 -0.95 12.06
N GLY A 9 7.47 0.10 12.44
CA GLY A 9 8.93 0.11 12.40
C GLY A 9 9.58 -0.87 13.39
N MET A 10 8.84 -1.32 14.40
CA MET A 10 9.31 -2.24 15.43
C MET A 10 8.96 -3.71 15.17
N GLY A 11 8.72 -4.08 13.92
CA GLY A 11 8.62 -5.47 13.51
C GLY A 11 7.24 -5.95 13.07
N ASP A 12 6.22 -5.08 13.08
CA ASP A 12 4.90 -5.47 12.57
C ASP A 12 4.89 -5.58 11.04
N TRP A 13 5.73 -4.80 10.35
CA TRP A 13 5.68 -4.66 8.91
C TRP A 13 7.04 -4.80 8.26
N VAL A 14 7.06 -5.37 7.07
CA VAL A 14 8.20 -5.29 6.15
C VAL A 14 7.69 -5.14 4.73
N GLU A 15 8.35 -4.29 3.97
CA GLU A 15 8.13 -4.12 2.54
C GLU A 15 9.35 -4.61 1.77
N VAL A 16 9.14 -5.45 0.77
CA VAL A 16 10.21 -5.98 -0.08
C VAL A 16 9.99 -5.52 -1.50
N GLY A 17 10.95 -4.76 -1.99
CA GLY A 17 10.90 -4.09 -3.27
C GLY A 17 10.92 -2.58 -3.10
N ASN A 18 10.87 -1.87 -4.19
CA ASN A 18 10.94 -0.42 -4.19
C ASN A 18 9.65 0.17 -4.73
N THR A 19 9.00 1.03 -3.96
CA THR A 19 7.86 1.84 -4.39
C THR A 19 8.28 3.12 -5.12
N GLY A 20 9.58 3.34 -5.27
CA GLY A 20 10.13 4.57 -5.85
C GLY A 20 10.03 4.69 -7.36
N ALA A 21 10.37 5.90 -7.78
CA ALA A 21 10.26 6.47 -9.11
C ALA A 21 10.83 5.61 -10.27
N PRO A 22 10.37 5.89 -11.46
CA PRO A 22 10.49 5.04 -12.64
C PRO A 22 11.80 5.16 -13.40
N ASP A 23 12.68 6.06 -13.05
CA ASP A 23 13.90 6.38 -13.79
C ASP A 23 15.09 5.49 -13.40
N GLY A 24 15.33 4.46 -14.19
CA GLY A 24 16.49 3.58 -14.05
C GLY A 24 16.43 2.61 -12.86
N THR A 25 15.35 2.60 -12.08
CA THR A 25 15.18 1.64 -11.00
C THR A 25 14.86 0.26 -11.57
N PRO A 26 15.56 -0.82 -11.15
CA PRO A 26 15.26 -2.17 -11.62
C PRO A 26 13.79 -2.55 -11.41
N ILE A 27 13.18 -3.25 -12.38
CA ILE A 27 11.82 -3.75 -12.31
C ILE A 27 11.68 -4.77 -11.17
N VAL A 28 12.75 -5.55 -10.95
CA VAL A 28 12.87 -6.49 -9.84
C VAL A 28 13.91 -5.95 -8.86
N ASN A 29 13.49 -5.72 -7.63
CA ASN A 29 14.32 -5.16 -6.59
C ASN A 29 14.19 -5.98 -5.29
N GLY A 30 15.34 -6.32 -4.69
CA GLY A 30 15.43 -7.09 -3.44
C GLY A 30 15.63 -6.24 -2.19
N ASP A 31 15.46 -4.93 -2.26
CA ASP A 31 15.59 -4.04 -1.10
C ASP A 31 14.47 -4.30 -0.08
N VAL A 32 14.83 -4.19 1.19
CA VAL A 32 13.94 -4.44 2.32
C VAL A 32 13.81 -3.19 3.17
N TYR A 33 12.57 -2.77 3.38
CA TYR A 33 12.22 -1.55 4.11
C TYR A 33 11.38 -1.87 5.35
N PRO A 34 11.53 -1.11 6.44
CA PRO A 34 10.70 -1.26 7.65
C PRO A 34 9.24 -0.82 7.47
N CYS A 35 8.97 0.01 6.48
CA CYS A 35 7.65 0.53 6.10
C CYS A 35 7.73 1.14 4.69
N CYS A 36 6.73 1.92 4.28
CA CYS A 36 6.72 2.55 2.96
C CYS A 36 7.98 3.42 2.74
N PRO A 37 8.78 3.17 1.69
CA PRO A 37 10.02 3.89 1.40
C PRO A 37 9.85 5.41 1.32
N GLY A 38 8.71 5.88 0.79
CA GLY A 38 8.41 7.31 0.70
C GLY A 38 8.24 8.04 2.04
N TRP A 39 8.17 7.30 3.16
CA TRP A 39 8.08 7.86 4.51
C TRP A 39 9.41 7.83 5.26
N LEU A 40 10.47 7.39 4.59
CA LEU A 40 11.77 7.17 5.20
C LEU A 40 12.80 8.15 4.65
N LEU A 41 13.75 8.52 5.51
CA LEU A 41 14.90 9.34 5.16
C LEU A 41 16.17 8.57 5.47
N ASP A 42 17.16 8.61 4.59
CA ASP A 42 18.53 8.24 4.96
C ASP A 42 19.29 9.50 5.41
N LYS A 43 20.28 9.32 6.28
CA LYS A 43 21.06 10.44 6.84
C LYS A 43 21.89 11.20 5.80
N ASP A 44 22.17 10.58 4.67
CA ASP A 44 22.88 11.19 3.56
C ASP A 44 21.96 11.94 2.58
N GLY A 45 20.63 11.97 2.90
CA GLY A 45 19.63 12.65 2.09
C GLY A 45 19.11 11.85 0.91
N SER A 46 19.50 10.57 0.76
CA SER A 46 18.91 9.66 -0.21
C SER A 46 17.50 9.24 0.24
N ASP A 47 16.58 9.09 -0.71
CA ASP A 47 15.22 8.64 -0.45
C ASP A 47 15.22 7.16 0.02
N GLY A 48 14.57 6.92 1.13
CA GLY A 48 14.27 5.59 1.63
C GLY A 48 15.38 4.93 2.45
N TYR A 49 15.09 4.63 3.72
CA TYR A 49 16.00 3.91 4.61
C TYR A 49 15.89 2.40 4.39
N VAL A 50 16.86 1.80 3.71
CA VAL A 50 16.90 0.36 3.40
C VAL A 50 17.51 -0.41 4.56
N PHE A 51 16.86 -1.49 5.03
CA PHE A 51 17.44 -2.42 6.01
C PHE A 51 18.60 -3.23 5.41
N GLY A 52 18.44 -3.67 4.18
CA GLY A 52 19.41 -4.43 3.40
C GLY A 52 18.80 -4.93 2.09
N ASN A 53 19.50 -5.82 1.38
CA ASN A 53 19.07 -6.32 0.07
C ASN A 53 19.18 -7.84 0.01
N LEU A 54 18.09 -8.53 -0.35
CA LEU A 54 17.99 -10.00 -0.38
C LEU A 54 18.85 -10.68 -1.47
N PHE A 55 19.40 -9.92 -2.41
CA PHE A 55 20.38 -10.47 -3.35
C PHE A 55 21.78 -10.57 -2.76
N LYS A 56 22.07 -9.82 -1.67
CA LYS A 56 23.40 -9.63 -1.12
C LYS A 56 23.56 -10.17 0.29
N GLU A 57 22.44 -10.27 1.05
CA GLU A 57 22.46 -10.52 2.48
C GLU A 57 21.46 -11.61 2.86
N SER A 58 21.69 -12.31 3.97
CA SER A 58 20.72 -13.22 4.54
C SER A 58 19.55 -12.45 5.19
N TRP A 59 18.39 -13.12 5.36
CA TRP A 59 17.26 -12.52 6.06
C TRP A 59 17.64 -12.05 7.47
N GLU A 60 18.42 -12.83 8.20
CA GLU A 60 18.84 -12.48 9.56
C GLU A 60 19.71 -11.22 9.56
N ASP A 61 20.64 -11.09 8.59
CA ASP A 61 21.47 -9.90 8.45
C ASP A 61 20.67 -8.66 8.07
N VAL A 62 19.65 -8.83 7.22
CA VAL A 62 18.72 -7.74 6.86
C VAL A 62 17.82 -7.40 8.04
N TRP A 63 17.14 -8.39 8.65
CA TRP A 63 16.11 -8.19 9.66
C TRP A 63 16.67 -7.75 11.02
N ASN A 64 17.82 -8.27 11.39
CA ASN A 64 18.49 -7.98 12.67
C ASN A 64 19.89 -7.39 12.52
N GLY A 65 20.24 -6.96 11.31
CA GLY A 65 21.51 -6.32 11.05
C GLY A 65 21.62 -4.92 11.63
N LYS A 66 22.77 -4.33 11.40
CA LYS A 66 23.15 -3.04 11.99
C LYS A 66 22.18 -1.89 11.62
N ARG A 67 21.70 -1.87 10.35
CA ARG A 67 20.77 -0.82 9.90
C ARG A 67 19.41 -0.99 10.56
N ALA A 68 18.86 -2.21 10.61
CA ALA A 68 17.58 -2.50 11.27
C ALA A 68 17.59 -2.14 12.76
N LYS A 69 18.68 -2.48 13.46
CA LYS A 69 18.87 -2.14 14.89
C LYS A 69 18.90 -0.63 15.12
N ARG A 70 19.68 0.12 14.32
CA ARG A 70 19.73 1.59 14.42
C ARG A 70 18.37 2.25 14.17
N PHE A 71 17.62 1.75 13.21
CA PHE A 71 16.27 2.24 12.95
C PHE A 71 15.38 2.05 14.18
N ARG A 72 15.36 0.85 14.75
CA ARG A 72 14.57 0.53 15.94
C ARG A 72 15.04 1.29 17.20
N GLU A 73 16.32 1.51 17.34
CA GLU A 73 16.87 2.39 18.39
C GLU A 73 16.27 3.79 18.30
N SER A 74 16.17 4.36 17.08
CA SER A 74 15.57 5.69 16.90
C SER A 74 14.07 5.75 17.23
N ILE A 75 13.34 4.64 17.05
CA ILE A 75 11.94 4.53 17.47
C ILE A 75 11.84 4.44 19.00
N LEU A 76 12.69 3.60 19.64
CA LEU A 76 12.69 3.43 21.09
C LEU A 76 13.13 4.69 21.83
N SER A 77 14.08 5.46 21.30
CA SER A 77 14.45 6.76 21.85
C SER A 77 13.37 7.83 21.67
N GLY A 78 12.48 7.65 20.67
CA GLY A 78 11.47 8.64 20.28
C GLY A 78 11.98 9.71 19.31
N ASP A 79 13.19 9.56 18.79
CA ASP A 79 13.83 10.52 17.88
C ASP A 79 13.32 10.42 16.46
N PHE A 80 12.87 9.24 16.02
CA PHE A 80 12.39 8.95 14.65
C PHE A 80 13.34 9.46 13.56
N THR A 81 14.66 9.34 13.80
CA THR A 81 15.73 9.92 12.97
C THR A 81 15.63 9.57 11.47
N TYR A 82 15.07 8.41 11.16
CA TYR A 82 14.95 7.89 9.79
C TYR A 82 13.54 7.99 9.24
N CYS A 83 12.64 8.67 9.93
CA CYS A 83 11.26 8.87 9.51
C CYS A 83 11.08 10.30 9.00
N ASN A 84 10.38 10.45 7.87
CA ASN A 84 10.00 11.74 7.33
C ASN A 84 8.67 12.17 7.95
N ASP A 85 8.72 13.00 8.99
CA ASP A 85 7.55 13.50 9.71
C ASP A 85 6.66 14.41 8.87
N ALA A 86 7.23 15.04 7.82
CA ALA A 86 6.47 15.87 6.89
C ALA A 86 5.53 15.07 5.98
N VAL A 87 5.78 13.76 5.78
CA VAL A 87 4.98 12.93 4.86
C VAL A 87 4.49 11.63 5.48
N CYS A 88 5.06 11.19 6.63
CA CYS A 88 4.62 9.97 7.29
C CYS A 88 3.24 10.16 7.92
N PRO A 89 2.20 9.48 7.41
CA PRO A 89 0.83 9.66 7.90
C PRO A 89 0.65 9.25 9.36
N HIS A 90 1.41 8.25 9.79
CA HIS A 90 1.32 7.75 11.17
C HIS A 90 1.93 8.73 12.18
N LEU A 91 2.93 9.52 11.78
CA LEU A 91 3.48 10.57 12.62
C LEU A 91 2.63 11.83 12.63
N GLN A 92 1.97 12.15 11.50
CA GLN A 92 1.07 13.30 11.39
C GLN A 92 -0.26 13.04 12.09
N ASN A 93 -0.84 11.84 11.94
CA ASN A 93 -2.19 11.49 12.40
C ASN A 93 -2.15 10.56 13.63
N VAL A 94 -1.52 11.01 14.70
CA VAL A 94 -1.43 10.25 15.98
C VAL A 94 -2.82 9.93 16.59
N HIS A 95 -3.89 10.46 16.03
CA HIS A 95 -5.28 10.31 16.50
C HIS A 95 -6.24 9.82 15.42
N SER A 96 -5.78 9.12 14.38
CA SER A 96 -6.69 8.58 13.37
C SER A 96 -7.70 7.62 13.99
N ASN A 97 -8.93 7.75 13.52
CA ASN A 97 -10.16 7.13 14.03
C ASN A 97 -10.00 5.60 14.25
N PRO A 98 -10.27 5.07 15.47
CA PRO A 98 -10.12 3.66 15.79
C PRO A 98 -11.12 2.72 15.10
N ASN A 99 -12.09 3.25 14.36
CA ASN A 99 -13.17 2.46 13.76
C ASN A 99 -12.90 1.97 12.34
N VAL A 100 -11.66 1.97 11.88
CA VAL A 100 -11.29 1.52 10.52
C VAL A 100 -11.01 0.02 10.53
N GLY A 101 -11.89 -0.75 9.91
CA GLY A 101 -11.98 -2.21 10.00
C GLY A 101 -10.95 -3.02 9.19
N SER A 102 -9.82 -2.48 8.78
CA SER A 102 -8.65 -3.27 8.41
C SER A 102 -7.61 -3.17 9.53
N ASP A 103 -6.83 -4.22 9.78
CA ASP A 103 -5.77 -4.21 10.80
C ASP A 103 -4.69 -3.16 10.53
N ASP A 104 -4.65 -2.61 9.31
CA ASP A 104 -3.79 -1.48 8.92
C ASP A 104 -4.35 -0.12 9.40
N SER A 105 -5.54 -0.10 9.93
CA SER A 105 -6.26 1.11 10.31
C SER A 105 -6.04 1.55 11.75
N ALA A 106 -5.61 0.64 12.62
CA ALA A 106 -5.22 1.05 13.96
C ALA A 106 -3.95 1.90 13.87
N PRO A 107 -3.88 3.05 14.56
CA PRO A 107 -2.72 3.91 14.51
C PRO A 107 -1.44 3.15 14.87
N ALA A 108 -0.50 3.10 13.93
CA ALA A 108 0.79 2.45 14.16
C ALA A 108 1.66 3.25 15.14
N VAL A 109 1.46 4.56 15.23
CA VAL A 109 2.16 5.46 16.15
C VAL A 109 1.22 5.84 17.28
N ARG A 110 1.67 5.58 18.52
CA ARG A 110 0.99 5.97 19.75
C ARG A 110 1.92 6.79 20.63
N LYS A 111 1.35 7.67 21.43
CA LYS A 111 2.06 8.27 22.55
C LYS A 111 2.28 7.21 23.64
N ILE A 112 3.36 7.31 24.40
CA ILE A 112 3.66 6.33 25.47
C ILE A 112 2.58 6.31 26.55
N GLU A 113 1.89 7.43 26.79
CA GLU A 113 0.74 7.50 27.69
C GLU A 113 -0.46 6.65 27.25
N ASP A 114 -0.58 6.39 25.94
CA ASP A 114 -1.65 5.58 25.33
C ASP A 114 -1.19 4.18 24.92
N ILE A 115 -0.03 3.73 25.42
CA ILE A 115 0.63 2.51 24.93
C ILE A 115 -0.16 1.24 25.20
N GLU A 116 -0.97 1.19 26.24
CA GLU A 116 -1.83 0.05 26.54
C GLU A 116 -2.84 -0.22 25.42
N LEU A 117 -3.31 0.83 24.75
CA LEU A 117 -4.19 0.70 23.60
C LEU A 117 -3.44 0.07 22.41
N LEU A 118 -2.16 0.45 22.22
CA LEU A 118 -1.32 -0.17 21.19
C LEU A 118 -1.13 -1.67 21.44
N TYR A 119 -0.87 -2.07 22.69
CA TYR A 119 -0.71 -3.49 23.03
C TYR A 119 -1.97 -4.30 22.74
N LYS A 120 -3.14 -3.73 23.05
CA LYS A 120 -4.43 -4.36 22.75
C LYS A 120 -4.68 -4.51 21.25
N GLU A 121 -4.29 -3.53 20.46
CA GLU A 121 -4.55 -3.47 19.01
C GLU A 121 -3.49 -4.19 18.17
N ARG A 122 -2.22 -4.13 18.60
CA ARG A 122 -1.07 -4.61 17.84
C ARG A 122 -0.39 -5.84 18.45
N GLY A 123 -0.66 -6.14 19.71
CA GLY A 123 -0.18 -7.32 20.41
C GLY A 123 0.75 -7.04 21.58
N GLU A 124 0.68 -7.91 22.58
CA GLU A 124 1.45 -7.84 23.83
C GLU A 124 2.97 -7.98 23.63
N HIS A 125 3.42 -8.48 22.48
CA HIS A 125 4.86 -8.55 22.20
C HIS A 125 5.54 -7.18 22.21
N HIS A 126 4.80 -6.09 21.87
CA HIS A 126 5.31 -4.72 21.94
C HIS A 126 5.64 -4.29 23.39
N ARG A 127 4.92 -4.81 24.39
CA ARG A 127 5.25 -4.57 25.80
C ARG A 127 6.66 -5.06 26.12
N ASN A 128 6.96 -6.32 25.76
CA ASN A 128 8.28 -6.88 25.95
C ASN A 128 9.39 -6.10 25.19
N ILE A 129 9.10 -5.64 23.98
CA ILE A 129 10.02 -4.81 23.20
C ILE A 129 10.35 -3.51 23.91
N ILE A 130 9.34 -2.81 24.42
CA ILE A 130 9.51 -1.50 25.07
C ILE A 130 10.19 -1.63 26.42
N GLU A 131 9.71 -2.54 27.28
CA GLU A 131 10.23 -2.73 28.64
C GLU A 131 11.70 -3.18 28.65
N ASN A 132 12.09 -3.98 27.66
CA ASN A 132 13.46 -4.52 27.58
C ASN A 132 14.33 -3.82 26.51
N ASN A 133 13.84 -2.74 25.89
CA ASN A 133 14.53 -1.98 24.83
C ASN A 133 15.07 -2.90 23.71
N LEU A 134 14.23 -3.82 23.23
CA LEU A 134 14.65 -4.82 22.25
C LEU A 134 14.74 -4.20 20.86
N VAL A 135 15.88 -4.34 20.22
CA VAL A 135 16.12 -3.95 18.82
C VAL A 135 16.35 -5.14 17.90
N THR A 136 16.51 -6.32 18.48
CA THR A 136 16.60 -7.61 17.76
C THR A 136 15.26 -8.32 17.85
N MET A 137 14.65 -8.56 16.70
CA MET A 137 13.34 -9.22 16.64
C MET A 137 13.51 -10.73 16.47
N LYS A 138 12.90 -11.51 17.38
CA LYS A 138 12.90 -12.98 17.33
C LYS A 138 11.77 -13.56 16.50
N HIS A 139 10.80 -12.74 16.15
CA HIS A 139 9.63 -13.12 15.35
C HIS A 139 9.76 -12.63 13.90
N ALA A 140 9.05 -13.29 12.99
CA ALA A 140 8.84 -12.80 11.63
C ALA A 140 7.98 -11.53 11.66
N PRO A 141 8.08 -10.65 10.65
CA PRO A 141 7.14 -9.54 10.52
C PRO A 141 5.71 -10.06 10.43
N MET A 142 4.78 -9.35 11.07
CA MET A 142 3.36 -9.71 11.06
C MET A 142 2.77 -9.54 9.66
N VAL A 143 3.15 -8.48 8.96
CA VAL A 143 2.73 -8.15 7.60
C VAL A 143 3.94 -8.13 6.69
N VAL A 144 3.84 -8.85 5.57
CA VAL A 144 4.87 -8.83 4.51
C VAL A 144 4.26 -8.26 3.25
N LYS A 145 4.76 -7.09 2.82
CA LYS A 145 4.38 -6.49 1.54
C LYS A 145 5.29 -7.00 0.43
N LEU A 146 4.69 -7.64 -0.56
CA LEU A 146 5.37 -8.23 -1.71
C LEU A 146 5.35 -7.23 -2.88
N ASP A 147 6.37 -6.41 -2.99
CA ASP A 147 6.45 -5.32 -3.96
C ASP A 147 7.76 -5.34 -4.78
N TYR A 148 8.38 -6.50 -4.84
CA TYR A 148 9.68 -6.72 -5.48
C TYR A 148 9.64 -6.82 -7.02
N ASP A 149 8.46 -7.00 -7.62
CA ASP A 149 8.27 -7.04 -9.09
C ASP A 149 7.27 -5.96 -9.52
N LYS A 150 7.77 -4.93 -10.21
CA LYS A 150 6.99 -3.79 -10.68
C LYS A 150 6.27 -4.04 -12.01
N SER A 151 6.27 -5.29 -12.52
CA SER A 151 5.55 -5.62 -13.76
C SER A 151 4.08 -5.28 -13.65
N CYS A 152 3.55 -4.65 -14.68
CA CYS A 152 2.17 -4.24 -14.78
C CYS A 152 1.68 -4.38 -16.24
N ASN A 153 0.39 -4.61 -16.42
CA ASN A 153 -0.24 -4.61 -17.74
C ASN A 153 -0.71 -3.21 -18.19
N LEU A 154 -0.55 -2.18 -17.32
CA LEU A 154 -0.86 -0.79 -17.65
C LEU A 154 0.39 0.09 -17.59
N SER A 155 0.32 1.25 -18.25
CA SER A 155 1.36 2.28 -18.25
C SER A 155 0.82 3.66 -17.85
N CYS A 156 0.12 3.72 -16.71
CA CYS A 156 -0.49 4.95 -16.18
C CYS A 156 0.55 6.07 -16.05
N PRO A 157 0.36 7.25 -16.68
CA PRO A 157 1.36 8.30 -16.73
C PRO A 157 1.75 8.86 -15.34
N SER A 158 0.85 8.81 -14.36
CA SER A 158 1.14 9.22 -12.99
C SER A 158 2.04 8.23 -12.23
N CYS A 159 2.23 7.02 -12.75
CA CYS A 159 2.98 5.95 -12.10
C CYS A 159 4.28 5.60 -12.84
N ARG A 160 4.27 5.62 -14.18
CA ARG A 160 5.41 5.19 -15.01
C ARG A 160 5.37 5.81 -16.39
N VAL A 161 6.56 5.96 -16.99
CA VAL A 161 6.69 6.52 -18.34
C VAL A 161 6.22 5.51 -19.39
N ASP A 162 6.66 4.25 -19.27
CA ASP A 162 6.39 3.17 -20.23
C ASP A 162 5.87 1.92 -19.55
N LEU A 163 5.32 1.01 -20.38
CA LEU A 163 4.91 -0.32 -19.92
C LEU A 163 6.13 -1.09 -19.39
N GLN A 164 6.04 -1.57 -18.16
CA GLN A 164 7.09 -2.31 -17.49
C GLN A 164 6.70 -3.78 -17.32
N THR A 165 7.51 -4.69 -17.85
CA THR A 165 7.38 -6.14 -17.66
C THR A 165 8.77 -6.74 -17.48
N ALA A 166 8.92 -7.60 -16.47
CA ALA A 166 10.18 -8.27 -16.18
C ALA A 166 10.63 -9.11 -17.38
N ASN A 167 11.89 -8.93 -17.79
CA ASN A 167 12.55 -9.76 -18.79
C ASN A 167 12.93 -11.13 -18.19
N ARG A 168 13.58 -12.00 -18.98
CA ARG A 168 13.91 -13.36 -18.55
C ARG A 168 14.83 -13.39 -17.32
N GLU A 169 15.81 -12.51 -17.26
CA GLU A 169 16.77 -12.46 -16.16
C GLU A 169 16.10 -11.93 -14.90
N GLU A 170 15.30 -10.89 -15.02
CA GLU A 170 14.51 -10.33 -13.92
C GLU A 170 13.47 -11.32 -13.38
N LEU A 171 12.85 -12.14 -14.23
CA LEU A 171 11.96 -13.22 -13.77
C LEU A 171 12.69 -14.25 -12.91
N VAL A 172 13.94 -14.60 -13.25
CA VAL A 172 14.77 -15.50 -12.42
C VAL A 172 15.07 -14.85 -11.06
N LEU A 173 15.40 -13.57 -11.06
CA LEU A 173 15.65 -12.82 -9.82
C LEU A 173 14.37 -12.70 -8.97
N ALA A 174 13.26 -12.37 -9.58
CA ALA A 174 11.96 -12.28 -8.88
C ALA A 174 11.57 -13.64 -8.25
N GLN A 175 11.74 -14.73 -8.98
CA GLN A 175 11.48 -16.08 -8.46
C GLN A 175 12.41 -16.43 -7.29
N LYS A 176 13.68 -16.01 -7.36
CA LYS A 176 14.65 -16.21 -6.26
C LYS A 176 14.22 -15.46 -5.01
N ILE A 177 13.83 -14.19 -5.13
CA ILE A 177 13.29 -13.39 -4.00
C ILE A 177 12.04 -14.07 -3.44
N GLN A 178 11.10 -14.43 -4.30
CA GLN A 178 9.84 -15.07 -3.89
C GLN A 178 10.08 -16.34 -3.07
N ASN A 179 10.89 -17.25 -3.58
CA ASN A 179 11.23 -18.48 -2.88
C ASN A 179 11.92 -18.21 -1.54
N TYR A 180 12.80 -17.23 -1.52
CA TYR A 180 13.48 -16.82 -0.31
C TYR A 180 12.51 -16.28 0.74
N LEU A 181 11.59 -15.40 0.35
CA LEU A 181 10.57 -14.85 1.26
C LEU A 181 9.63 -15.92 1.76
N ILE A 182 9.20 -16.85 0.91
CA ILE A 182 8.35 -17.98 1.32
C ILE A 182 9.02 -18.76 2.44
N GLU A 183 10.27 -19.22 2.23
CA GLU A 183 10.94 -20.13 3.17
C GLU A 183 11.50 -19.40 4.40
N SER A 184 12.03 -18.19 4.23
CA SER A 184 12.74 -17.51 5.31
C SER A 184 11.87 -16.56 6.13
N VAL A 185 10.70 -16.15 5.62
CA VAL A 185 9.85 -15.13 6.24
C VAL A 185 8.41 -15.61 6.44
N ILE A 186 7.71 -15.93 5.33
CA ILE A 186 6.27 -16.18 5.39
C ILE A 186 5.95 -17.42 6.19
N LYS A 187 6.61 -18.55 5.90
CA LYS A 187 6.44 -19.80 6.64
C LYS A 187 6.89 -19.74 8.10
N ARG A 188 7.67 -18.72 8.48
CA ARG A 188 8.14 -18.53 9.85
C ARG A 188 7.21 -17.72 10.75
N GLY A 189 6.03 -17.34 10.25
CA GLY A 189 4.99 -16.78 11.11
C GLY A 189 4.37 -15.47 10.65
N ALA A 190 4.61 -15.02 9.41
CA ALA A 190 3.87 -13.90 8.87
C ALA A 190 2.36 -14.17 8.90
N LYS A 191 1.59 -13.16 9.32
CA LYS A 191 0.14 -13.26 9.49
C LYS A 191 -0.64 -12.75 8.28
N LYS A 192 -0.10 -11.74 7.62
CA LYS A 192 -0.75 -11.09 6.48
C LYS A 192 0.23 -10.89 5.35
N LEU A 193 -0.28 -11.05 4.14
CA LEU A 193 0.43 -10.69 2.92
C LEU A 193 -0.27 -9.53 2.26
N TYR A 194 0.49 -8.51 1.92
CA TYR A 194 0.04 -7.41 1.10
C TYR A 194 0.70 -7.56 -0.28
N VAL A 195 -0.07 -7.86 -1.31
CA VAL A 195 0.49 -8.15 -2.62
C VAL A 195 0.33 -6.95 -3.54
N THR A 196 1.45 -6.35 -3.81
CA THR A 196 1.78 -5.19 -4.64
C THR A 196 1.18 -3.84 -4.24
N GLY A 197 1.63 -2.82 -4.89
CA GLY A 197 1.32 -1.40 -4.76
C GLY A 197 2.04 -0.58 -5.82
N THR A 198 3.07 -1.15 -6.49
CA THR A 198 3.82 -0.48 -7.57
C THR A 198 3.73 -1.19 -8.90
N GLY A 199 3.42 -2.50 -8.90
CA GLY A 199 3.11 -3.29 -10.09
C GLY A 199 1.63 -3.65 -10.13
N ASP A 200 1.35 -4.83 -10.70
CA ASP A 200 0.05 -5.46 -10.64
C ASP A 200 0.20 -6.95 -10.34
N PRO A 201 -0.50 -7.52 -9.33
CA PRO A 201 -0.32 -8.92 -8.92
C PRO A 201 -0.66 -9.91 -10.03
N PHE A 202 -1.59 -9.56 -10.90
CA PHE A 202 -1.99 -10.40 -12.03
C PHE A 202 -1.20 -10.07 -13.30
N GLY A 203 -0.59 -8.87 -13.39
CA GLY A 203 0.30 -8.45 -14.45
C GLY A 203 1.73 -9.00 -14.30
N SER A 204 2.21 -9.14 -13.07
CA SER A 204 3.47 -9.81 -12.76
C SER A 204 3.34 -11.32 -12.95
N LYS A 205 4.22 -11.91 -13.77
CA LYS A 205 4.25 -13.37 -13.95
C LYS A 205 4.62 -14.10 -12.67
N THR A 206 5.54 -13.54 -11.89
CA THR A 206 6.04 -14.15 -10.66
C THR A 206 4.98 -14.11 -9.56
N LEU A 207 4.37 -12.93 -9.31
CA LEU A 207 3.32 -12.80 -8.30
C LEU A 207 2.07 -13.60 -8.70
N ARG A 208 1.69 -13.58 -9.98
CA ARG A 208 0.55 -14.37 -10.47
C ARG A 208 0.79 -15.88 -10.30
N SER A 209 2.01 -16.38 -10.56
CA SER A 209 2.35 -17.78 -10.29
C SER A 209 2.21 -18.11 -8.80
N PHE A 210 2.73 -17.25 -7.92
CA PHE A 210 2.56 -17.43 -6.48
C PHE A 210 1.09 -17.50 -6.07
N LEU A 211 0.24 -16.62 -6.63
CA LEU A 211 -1.20 -16.61 -6.34
C LEU A 211 -1.92 -17.86 -6.86
N LEU A 212 -1.53 -18.36 -8.05
CA LEU A 212 -2.07 -19.59 -8.63
C LEU A 212 -1.70 -20.85 -7.82
N ASP A 213 -0.47 -20.86 -7.30
CA ASP A 213 0.09 -22.02 -6.56
C ASP A 213 -0.16 -21.93 -5.05
N PHE A 214 -0.80 -20.84 -4.58
CA PHE A 214 -1.06 -20.64 -3.14
C PHE A 214 -2.00 -21.71 -2.60
N LYS A 215 -1.59 -22.33 -1.48
CA LYS A 215 -2.40 -23.29 -0.72
C LYS A 215 -2.29 -22.95 0.76
N LYS A 216 -3.41 -22.72 1.40
CA LYS A 216 -3.47 -22.32 2.83
C LYS A 216 -2.73 -23.27 3.76
N GLU A 217 -2.75 -24.55 3.47
CA GLU A 217 -2.04 -25.58 4.25
C GLU A 217 -0.51 -25.41 4.23
N ASN A 218 0.05 -24.79 3.18
CA ASN A 218 1.48 -24.49 3.09
C ASN A 218 1.86 -23.23 3.88
N PHE A 219 0.86 -22.42 4.27
CA PHE A 219 1.01 -21.15 4.96
C PHE A 219 0.06 -21.05 6.16
N PRO A 220 0.17 -21.94 7.15
CA PRO A 220 -0.81 -22.03 8.24
C PRO A 220 -0.89 -20.75 9.08
N SER A 221 0.19 -19.97 9.17
CA SER A 221 0.23 -18.70 9.89
C SER A 221 -0.46 -17.54 9.16
N VAL A 222 -0.61 -17.60 7.82
CA VAL A 222 -1.20 -16.52 7.04
C VAL A 222 -2.71 -16.49 7.26
N GLU A 223 -3.19 -15.45 7.91
CA GLU A 223 -4.61 -15.24 8.27
C GLU A 223 -5.37 -14.48 7.19
N GLY A 224 -4.67 -13.70 6.38
CA GLY A 224 -5.29 -12.93 5.31
C GLY A 224 -4.31 -12.44 4.25
N ILE A 225 -4.85 -12.21 3.06
CA ILE A 225 -4.13 -11.60 1.93
C ILE A 225 -4.91 -10.37 1.48
N ARG A 226 -4.20 -9.26 1.32
CA ARG A 226 -4.70 -8.07 0.64
C ARG A 226 -4.10 -8.00 -0.76
N LEU A 227 -4.95 -7.75 -1.76
CA LEU A 227 -4.53 -7.52 -3.15
C LEU A 227 -4.75 -6.06 -3.51
N HIS A 228 -3.71 -5.43 -4.06
CA HIS A 228 -3.81 -4.10 -4.67
C HIS A 228 -3.55 -4.23 -6.17
N THR A 229 -4.53 -3.90 -7.00
CA THR A 229 -4.53 -4.17 -8.43
C THR A 229 -5.20 -3.05 -9.22
N ASN A 230 -4.98 -3.03 -10.54
CA ASN A 230 -5.77 -2.21 -11.45
C ASN A 230 -7.10 -2.87 -11.86
N GLY A 231 -7.34 -4.12 -11.46
CA GLY A 231 -8.60 -4.83 -11.66
C GLY A 231 -8.83 -5.44 -13.04
N ILE A 232 -8.04 -5.09 -14.05
CA ILE A 232 -8.28 -5.55 -15.45
C ILE A 232 -8.07 -7.06 -15.61
N LEU A 233 -7.01 -7.59 -15.02
CA LEU A 233 -6.67 -9.01 -15.16
C LEU A 233 -7.30 -9.91 -14.08
N TRP A 234 -8.00 -9.34 -13.09
CA TRP A 234 -8.73 -10.12 -12.10
C TRP A 234 -10.10 -10.55 -12.64
N THR A 235 -10.08 -11.42 -13.61
CA THR A 235 -11.30 -11.96 -14.22
C THR A 235 -11.84 -13.15 -13.41
N LYS A 236 -13.14 -13.41 -13.57
CA LYS A 236 -13.80 -14.57 -12.96
C LYS A 236 -13.13 -15.89 -13.38
N GLU A 237 -12.69 -15.99 -14.65
CA GLU A 237 -12.00 -17.16 -15.17
C GLU A 237 -10.62 -17.36 -14.49
N LEU A 238 -9.83 -16.29 -14.36
CA LEU A 238 -8.53 -16.39 -13.69
C LEU A 238 -8.70 -16.72 -12.21
N TRP A 239 -9.66 -16.09 -11.54
CA TRP A 239 -9.95 -16.33 -10.13
C TRP A 239 -10.39 -17.76 -9.84
N SER A 240 -11.17 -18.38 -10.74
CA SER A 240 -11.57 -19.78 -10.59
C SER A 240 -10.40 -20.77 -10.59
N LYS A 241 -9.24 -20.35 -11.13
CA LYS A 241 -7.99 -21.17 -11.10
C LYS A 241 -7.16 -20.94 -9.83
N MET A 242 -7.56 -19.99 -8.96
CA MET A 242 -6.85 -19.60 -7.74
C MET A 242 -7.60 -20.09 -6.48
N GLU A 243 -8.06 -21.33 -6.50
CA GLU A 243 -8.94 -21.90 -5.45
C GLU A 243 -8.36 -21.76 -4.04
N GLY A 244 -7.03 -21.86 -3.88
CA GLY A 244 -6.35 -21.71 -2.60
C GLY A 244 -6.45 -20.32 -1.97
N LEU A 245 -6.86 -19.31 -2.75
CA LEU A 245 -7.06 -17.94 -2.29
C LEU A 245 -8.48 -17.67 -1.80
N HIS A 246 -9.44 -18.52 -2.17
CA HIS A 246 -10.83 -18.31 -1.81
C HIS A 246 -11.00 -18.32 -0.29
N GLY A 247 -11.55 -17.26 0.27
CA GLY A 247 -11.70 -17.05 1.71
C GLY A 247 -10.42 -16.65 2.46
N VAL A 248 -9.24 -16.65 1.79
CA VAL A 248 -7.98 -16.14 2.36
C VAL A 248 -7.74 -14.69 1.92
N VAL A 249 -8.06 -14.36 0.65
CA VAL A 249 -8.09 -12.96 0.21
C VAL A 249 -9.34 -12.31 0.79
N ASN A 250 -9.12 -11.50 1.82
CA ASN A 250 -10.20 -10.87 2.57
C ASN A 250 -10.30 -9.36 2.34
N ASP A 251 -9.31 -8.76 1.70
CA ASP A 251 -9.27 -7.34 1.38
C ASP A 251 -8.69 -7.13 -0.03
N ALA A 252 -9.29 -6.25 -0.78
CA ALA A 252 -8.82 -5.85 -2.10
C ALA A 252 -8.99 -4.36 -2.34
N GLU A 253 -8.02 -3.77 -3.03
CA GLU A 253 -8.11 -2.40 -3.52
C GLU A 253 -7.90 -2.38 -5.03
N VAL A 254 -8.87 -1.77 -5.73
CA VAL A 254 -8.78 -1.54 -7.18
C VAL A 254 -8.56 -0.06 -7.45
N SER A 255 -7.44 0.22 -8.09
CA SER A 255 -7.10 1.58 -8.52
C SER A 255 -7.84 1.94 -9.80
N ILE A 256 -8.86 2.81 -9.70
CA ILE A 256 -9.70 3.20 -10.83
C ILE A 256 -9.36 4.61 -11.38
N ASP A 257 -9.07 5.57 -10.51
CA ASP A 257 -8.73 6.97 -10.83
C ASP A 257 -9.77 7.77 -11.62
N ALA A 258 -10.93 7.19 -11.92
CA ALA A 258 -11.95 7.86 -12.74
C ALA A 258 -13.36 7.39 -12.39
N GLY A 259 -14.33 8.22 -12.67
CA GLY A 259 -15.77 7.90 -12.61
C GLY A 259 -16.40 7.71 -13.97
N THR A 260 -15.66 7.94 -15.07
CA THR A 260 -16.13 7.81 -16.45
C THR A 260 -15.13 7.07 -17.33
N LYS A 261 -15.63 6.47 -18.42
CA LYS A 261 -14.82 5.73 -19.40
C LYS A 261 -13.74 6.61 -20.02
N GLU A 262 -14.12 7.81 -20.45
CA GLU A 262 -13.21 8.73 -21.14
C GLU A 262 -12.01 9.10 -20.26
N THR A 263 -12.25 9.47 -19.02
CA THR A 263 -11.19 9.81 -18.07
C THR A 263 -10.36 8.60 -17.70
N TYR A 264 -11.00 7.44 -17.47
CA TYR A 264 -10.31 6.20 -17.14
C TYR A 264 -9.29 5.80 -18.20
N GLU A 265 -9.69 5.66 -19.45
CA GLU A 265 -8.82 5.20 -20.53
C GLU A 265 -7.68 6.18 -20.82
N LYS A 266 -7.87 7.47 -20.52
CA LYS A 266 -6.82 8.49 -20.60
C LYS A 266 -5.80 8.38 -19.47
N ILE A 267 -6.25 8.20 -18.23
CA ILE A 267 -5.39 8.20 -17.02
C ILE A 267 -4.80 6.81 -16.78
N ARG A 268 -5.56 5.76 -17.00
CA ARG A 268 -5.17 4.36 -16.86
C ARG A 268 -4.76 3.78 -18.23
N ARG A 269 -3.74 4.38 -18.84
CA ARG A 269 -3.31 4.06 -20.20
C ARG A 269 -3.06 2.56 -20.39
N GLY A 270 -3.81 1.97 -21.34
CA GLY A 270 -3.86 0.53 -21.62
C GLY A 270 -4.96 -0.22 -20.85
N GLY A 271 -5.72 0.47 -20.00
CA GLY A 271 -6.92 -0.08 -19.36
C GLY A 271 -8.12 -0.08 -20.30
N ASP A 272 -9.02 -1.03 -20.10
CA ASP A 272 -10.31 -1.14 -20.76
C ASP A 272 -11.41 -0.95 -19.71
N TRP A 273 -12.23 0.09 -19.88
CA TRP A 273 -13.28 0.43 -18.94
C TRP A 273 -14.36 -0.64 -18.84
N ASP A 274 -14.75 -1.23 -19.98
CA ASP A 274 -15.86 -2.17 -20.00
C ASP A 274 -15.45 -3.48 -19.31
N ILE A 275 -14.20 -3.94 -19.52
CA ILE A 275 -13.62 -5.08 -18.80
C ILE A 275 -13.53 -4.76 -17.30
N LEU A 276 -13.08 -3.56 -16.93
CA LEU A 276 -13.03 -3.17 -15.53
C LEU A 276 -14.41 -3.21 -14.88
N MET A 277 -15.43 -2.63 -15.54
CA MET A 277 -16.79 -2.61 -15.00
C MET A 277 -17.37 -4.02 -14.81
N GLU A 278 -17.10 -4.95 -15.74
CA GLU A 278 -17.47 -6.34 -15.58
C GLU A 278 -16.79 -6.97 -14.35
N ASN A 279 -15.48 -6.77 -14.20
CA ASN A 279 -14.73 -7.28 -13.06
C ASN A 279 -15.18 -6.65 -11.74
N LEU A 280 -15.54 -5.36 -11.70
CA LEU A 280 -16.05 -4.69 -10.51
C LEU A 280 -17.41 -5.21 -10.03
N LEU A 281 -18.21 -5.85 -10.89
CA LEU A 281 -19.41 -6.56 -10.46
C LEU A 281 -19.10 -7.92 -9.83
N PHE A 282 -17.91 -8.44 -10.05
CA PHE A 282 -17.46 -9.74 -9.55
C PHE A 282 -16.55 -9.62 -8.32
N ILE A 283 -15.47 -8.83 -8.40
CA ILE A 283 -14.42 -8.79 -7.36
C ILE A 283 -14.98 -8.52 -5.95
N PRO A 284 -15.90 -7.54 -5.73
CA PRO A 284 -16.43 -7.28 -4.40
C PRO A 284 -17.20 -8.44 -3.78
N THR A 285 -17.67 -9.41 -4.58
CA THR A 285 -18.33 -10.63 -4.08
C THR A 285 -17.34 -11.67 -3.54
N GLN A 286 -16.04 -11.51 -3.81
CA GLN A 286 -14.99 -12.46 -3.45
C GLN A 286 -14.23 -12.08 -2.19
N VAL A 287 -14.41 -10.87 -1.68
CA VAL A 287 -13.67 -10.31 -0.56
C VAL A 287 -14.59 -9.69 0.48
N ASN A 288 -14.11 -9.60 1.73
CA ASN A 288 -14.88 -8.98 2.80
C ASN A 288 -14.82 -7.44 2.73
N TRP A 289 -13.64 -6.90 2.38
CA TRP A 289 -13.39 -5.47 2.25
C TRP A 289 -12.95 -5.15 0.83
N PHE A 290 -13.58 -4.17 0.24
CA PHE A 290 -13.26 -3.76 -1.12
C PHE A 290 -13.08 -2.25 -1.23
N GLY A 291 -11.93 -1.81 -1.73
CA GLY A 291 -11.59 -0.42 -1.94
C GLY A 291 -11.58 -0.03 -3.41
N LEU A 292 -12.13 1.14 -3.73
CA LEU A 292 -11.87 1.84 -4.98
C LEU A 292 -10.95 3.02 -4.69
N SER A 293 -9.77 3.07 -5.31
CA SER A 293 -8.83 4.17 -5.09
C SER A 293 -8.72 5.11 -6.27
N MET A 294 -8.59 6.40 -5.96
CA MET A 294 -8.39 7.49 -6.90
C MET A 294 -7.22 8.37 -6.47
N VAL A 295 -6.20 8.43 -7.33
CA VAL A 295 -5.16 9.46 -7.23
C VAL A 295 -5.71 10.75 -7.83
N VAL A 296 -6.07 11.69 -6.96
CA VAL A 296 -6.75 12.93 -7.34
C VAL A 296 -5.77 13.90 -7.99
N GLN A 297 -6.16 14.39 -9.15
CA GLN A 297 -5.43 15.36 -9.96
C GLN A 297 -6.40 16.23 -10.75
N LYS A 298 -5.92 17.30 -11.40
CA LYS A 298 -6.73 18.24 -12.19
C LYS A 298 -7.70 17.53 -13.16
N THR A 299 -7.26 16.44 -13.78
CA THR A 299 -8.02 15.76 -14.83
C THR A 299 -9.18 14.89 -14.33
N ASN A 300 -9.28 14.65 -13.01
CA ASN A 300 -10.29 13.73 -12.47
C ASN A 300 -11.00 14.19 -11.19
N TYR A 301 -10.58 15.28 -10.54
CA TYR A 301 -11.20 15.67 -9.27
C TYR A 301 -12.69 15.96 -9.38
N GLN A 302 -13.16 16.42 -10.55
CA GLN A 302 -14.58 16.66 -10.82
C GLN A 302 -15.40 15.37 -10.89
N GLU A 303 -14.75 14.22 -11.00
CA GLU A 303 -15.42 12.91 -11.05
C GLU A 303 -15.60 12.23 -9.69
N ILE A 304 -15.16 12.86 -8.59
CA ILE A 304 -15.37 12.37 -7.23
C ILE A 304 -16.85 11.98 -6.99
N PRO A 305 -17.86 12.82 -7.37
CA PRO A 305 -19.26 12.44 -7.22
C PRO A 305 -19.67 11.21 -8.05
N HIS A 306 -19.07 11.00 -9.22
CA HIS A 306 -19.33 9.82 -10.06
C HIS A 306 -18.80 8.55 -9.40
N LEU A 307 -17.61 8.62 -8.79
CA LEU A 307 -17.03 7.48 -8.08
C LEU A 307 -17.85 7.08 -6.84
N ILE A 308 -18.40 8.08 -6.13
CA ILE A 308 -19.33 7.84 -5.00
C ILE A 308 -20.59 7.12 -5.48
N LYS A 309 -21.16 7.55 -6.61
CA LYS A 309 -22.32 6.87 -7.23
C LYS A 309 -21.97 5.46 -7.70
N LEU A 310 -20.79 5.26 -8.28
CA LEU A 310 -20.31 3.94 -8.68
C LEU A 310 -20.19 3.01 -7.46
N ARG A 311 -19.61 3.48 -6.35
CA ARG A 311 -19.56 2.71 -5.10
C ARG A 311 -20.95 2.25 -4.67
N GLN A 312 -21.94 3.16 -4.65
CA GLN A 312 -23.30 2.81 -4.24
C GLN A 312 -23.89 1.75 -5.19
N LYS A 313 -23.72 1.93 -6.50
CA LYS A 313 -24.16 0.94 -7.49
C LYS A 313 -23.53 -0.43 -7.25
N LEU A 314 -22.26 -0.49 -6.89
CA LEU A 314 -21.58 -1.75 -6.57
C LEU A 314 -22.12 -2.38 -5.29
N ILE A 315 -22.39 -1.60 -4.23
CA ILE A 315 -23.04 -2.07 -3.00
C ILE A 315 -24.39 -2.73 -3.36
N ASP A 316 -25.21 -2.03 -4.12
CA ASP A 316 -26.56 -2.49 -4.50
C ASP A 316 -26.52 -3.74 -5.37
N SER A 317 -25.53 -3.84 -6.26
CA SER A 317 -25.41 -4.94 -7.23
C SER A 317 -24.75 -6.19 -6.66
N THR A 318 -23.80 -6.03 -5.72
CA THR A 318 -22.98 -7.14 -5.19
C THR A 318 -23.42 -7.59 -3.80
N GLY A 319 -24.16 -6.75 -3.08
CA GLY A 319 -24.55 -6.98 -1.70
C GLY A 319 -23.41 -6.74 -0.68
N ASN A 320 -22.19 -6.45 -1.14
CA ASN A 320 -21.08 -6.15 -0.24
C ASN A 320 -21.20 -4.73 0.31
N LYS A 321 -21.50 -4.60 1.60
CA LYS A 321 -21.64 -3.31 2.29
C LYS A 321 -20.31 -2.69 2.71
N ASN A 322 -19.21 -3.44 2.62
CA ASN A 322 -17.88 -3.00 3.02
C ASN A 322 -17.07 -2.47 1.83
N ILE A 323 -17.73 -1.75 0.93
CA ILE A 323 -17.07 -1.05 -0.17
C ILE A 323 -16.72 0.36 0.29
N TYR A 324 -15.44 0.71 0.23
CA TYR A 324 -14.91 2.01 0.61
C TYR A 324 -14.23 2.74 -0.56
N LEU A 325 -14.10 4.04 -0.43
CA LEU A 325 -13.33 4.88 -1.36
C LEU A 325 -12.02 5.29 -0.71
N TYR A 326 -10.96 5.38 -1.49
CA TYR A 326 -9.67 5.88 -1.06
C TYR A 326 -9.19 6.98 -2.01
N PHE A 327 -9.09 8.21 -1.50
CA PHE A 327 -8.62 9.35 -2.26
C PHE A 327 -7.24 9.76 -1.79
N SER A 328 -6.30 9.89 -2.71
CA SER A 328 -4.97 10.42 -2.44
C SER A 328 -4.61 11.51 -3.45
N LYS A 329 -3.83 12.50 -3.06
CA LYS A 329 -3.31 13.50 -3.99
C LYS A 329 -2.18 12.92 -4.83
N ILE A 330 -2.09 13.36 -6.10
CA ILE A 330 -0.98 12.97 -6.97
C ILE A 330 0.37 13.34 -6.33
N THR A 331 1.30 12.41 -6.39
CA THR A 331 2.68 12.55 -5.93
C THR A 331 3.62 12.65 -7.12
N ASP A 332 4.67 13.46 -6.99
CA ASP A 332 5.70 13.59 -8.02
C ASP A 332 6.65 12.38 -8.01
N TRP A 333 6.33 11.39 -8.83
CA TRP A 333 7.18 10.22 -9.07
C TRP A 333 8.22 10.45 -10.18
N LYS A 334 8.39 11.70 -10.65
CA LYS A 334 9.29 12.06 -11.75
C LYS A 334 8.89 11.44 -13.10
N THR A 335 7.61 11.12 -13.25
CA THR A 335 7.02 10.59 -14.50
C THR A 335 6.57 11.70 -15.43
N TYR A 336 6.37 12.88 -14.89
CA TYR A 336 6.00 14.09 -15.62
C TYR A 336 7.10 15.14 -15.55
N SER A 337 7.10 16.10 -16.50
CA SER A 337 7.87 17.32 -16.33
C SER A 337 7.37 18.06 -15.08
N LYS A 338 8.22 18.93 -14.53
CA LYS A 338 7.84 19.74 -13.37
C LYS A 338 6.59 20.59 -13.67
N GLU A 339 6.53 21.17 -14.87
CA GLU A 339 5.42 22.02 -15.32
C GLU A 339 4.12 21.21 -15.39
N THR A 340 4.15 20.03 -16.00
CA THR A 340 2.99 19.13 -16.07
C THR A 340 2.54 18.68 -14.68
N TYR A 341 3.48 18.32 -13.80
CA TYR A 341 3.14 17.95 -12.43
C TYR A 341 2.46 19.11 -11.68
N GLU A 342 3.00 20.34 -11.79
CA GLU A 342 2.38 21.52 -11.17
C GLU A 342 0.97 21.78 -11.71
N GLU A 343 0.76 21.56 -13.01
CA GLU A 343 -0.57 21.68 -13.63
C GLU A 343 -1.55 20.60 -13.13
N LEU A 344 -1.09 19.40 -12.84
CA LEU A 344 -1.93 18.30 -12.36
C LEU A 344 -2.23 18.36 -10.86
N ALA A 345 -1.36 19.03 -10.08
CA ALA A 345 -1.42 19.07 -8.63
C ALA A 345 -2.46 20.08 -8.10
N VAL A 346 -3.73 19.85 -8.41
CA VAL A 346 -4.88 20.71 -8.05
C VAL A 346 -5.03 20.96 -6.54
N TRP A 347 -4.43 20.10 -5.73
CA TRP A 347 -4.41 20.22 -4.27
C TRP A 347 -3.51 21.34 -3.75
N LYS A 348 -2.63 21.89 -4.56
CA LYS A 348 -1.75 23.01 -4.17
C LYS A 348 -2.55 24.29 -4.07
N SER A 349 -2.36 25.05 -2.99
CA SER A 349 -3.12 26.28 -2.70
C SER A 349 -2.95 27.39 -3.74
N ASN A 350 -1.87 27.36 -4.49
CA ASN A 350 -1.60 28.30 -5.60
C ASN A 350 -2.14 27.83 -6.96
N HIS A 351 -2.75 26.64 -7.05
CA HIS A 351 -3.34 26.16 -8.29
C HIS A 351 -4.63 26.90 -8.62
N THR A 352 -4.86 27.23 -9.89
CA THR A 352 -6.02 28.03 -10.34
C THR A 352 -7.37 27.41 -9.99
N GLU A 353 -7.48 26.08 -10.03
CA GLU A 353 -8.69 25.31 -9.72
C GLU A 353 -8.75 24.81 -8.27
N HIS A 354 -7.82 25.22 -7.41
CA HIS A 354 -7.76 24.72 -6.03
C HIS A 354 -9.06 24.95 -5.24
N LYS A 355 -9.68 26.12 -5.40
CA LYS A 355 -10.94 26.45 -4.70
C LYS A 355 -12.09 25.56 -5.15
N ASP A 356 -12.20 25.28 -6.46
CA ASP A 356 -13.22 24.41 -7.01
C ASP A 356 -13.02 22.97 -6.57
N PHE A 357 -11.76 22.53 -6.54
CA PHE A 357 -11.39 21.21 -5.99
C PHE A 357 -11.80 21.08 -4.52
N LEU A 358 -11.45 22.04 -3.65
CA LEU A 358 -11.83 22.01 -2.24
C LEU A 358 -13.35 22.01 -2.07
N LYS A 359 -14.07 22.78 -2.88
CA LYS A 359 -15.53 22.79 -2.87
C LYS A 359 -16.10 21.40 -3.17
N ILE A 360 -15.68 20.77 -4.28
CA ILE A 360 -16.13 19.42 -4.66
C ILE A 360 -15.77 18.40 -3.56
N LEU A 361 -14.55 18.47 -3.04
CA LEU A 361 -14.09 17.58 -1.98
C LEU A 361 -14.98 17.67 -0.73
N ASN A 362 -15.18 18.89 -0.20
CA ASN A 362 -15.93 19.10 1.04
C ASN A 362 -17.45 18.90 0.88
N GLU A 363 -18.00 19.13 -0.31
CA GLU A 363 -19.43 18.86 -0.59
C GLU A 363 -19.75 17.36 -0.72
N ASN A 364 -18.77 16.54 -1.07
CA ASN A 364 -19.00 15.13 -1.42
C ASN A 364 -18.36 14.13 -0.45
N ILE A 365 -17.36 14.53 0.32
CA ILE A 365 -16.65 13.65 1.25
C ILE A 365 -17.03 14.01 2.68
N ASN A 366 -17.62 13.07 3.39
CA ASN A 366 -17.90 13.22 4.80
C ASN A 366 -16.78 12.57 5.63
N LYS A 367 -15.94 13.38 6.24
CA LYS A 367 -14.83 12.91 7.11
C LYS A 367 -15.27 12.04 8.30
N ASN A 368 -16.55 12.06 8.64
CA ASN A 368 -17.13 11.25 9.72
C ASN A 368 -17.77 9.95 9.20
N ASP A 369 -17.94 9.80 7.89
CA ASP A 369 -18.45 8.58 7.29
C ASP A 369 -17.30 7.58 7.08
N TRP A 370 -17.43 6.40 7.63
CA TRP A 370 -16.39 5.38 7.48
C TRP A 370 -16.22 4.90 6.03
N GLN A 371 -17.24 5.02 5.20
CA GLN A 371 -17.21 4.63 3.79
C GLN A 371 -16.49 5.66 2.92
N ASP A 372 -16.43 6.92 3.37
CA ASP A 372 -15.72 8.02 2.70
C ASP A 372 -14.39 8.38 3.38
N ARG A 373 -14.05 7.69 4.47
CA ARG A 373 -12.95 8.04 5.38
C ARG A 373 -11.54 7.84 4.83
N PHE A 374 -11.43 7.17 3.70
CA PHE A 374 -10.14 6.92 3.09
C PHE A 374 -9.71 8.05 2.18
N ILE A 375 -9.74 9.24 2.74
CA ILE A 375 -8.84 10.25 2.22
C ILE A 375 -7.46 9.78 2.60
N GLY A 376 -6.66 9.57 1.57
CA GLY A 376 -5.25 9.23 1.76
C GLY A 376 -4.67 10.23 2.76
N THR A 377 -3.91 9.72 3.69
CA THR A 377 -3.32 10.50 4.77
C THR A 377 -2.57 11.76 4.29
N ASN A 378 -2.17 11.78 3.00
CA ASN A 378 -1.62 12.94 2.33
C ASN A 378 -2.68 14.00 1.93
N MET A 379 -3.99 13.76 2.19
CA MET A 379 -5.08 14.69 1.88
C MET A 379 -5.87 15.17 3.11
N THR A 380 -5.56 14.65 4.30
CA THR A 380 -6.36 14.90 5.51
C THR A 380 -6.45 16.40 5.86
N GLU A 381 -5.39 17.15 5.60
CA GLU A 381 -5.34 18.59 5.80
C GLU A 381 -6.26 19.41 4.87
N LEU A 382 -6.73 18.81 3.79
CA LEU A 382 -7.59 19.48 2.79
C LEU A 382 -9.08 19.43 3.16
N LEU A 383 -9.45 18.62 4.14
CA LEU A 383 -10.81 18.54 4.67
C LEU A 383 -10.99 19.53 5.81
N THR A 384 -11.87 20.46 5.63
CA THR A 384 -12.26 21.44 6.65
C THR A 384 -13.46 20.98 7.46
#